data_d7d41084a39f582cd03b1e836d962166
#
_entry.id   d7d41084a39f582cd03b1e836d962166
#
_cell.length_a   1.000
_cell.length_b   1.000
_cell.length_c   1.000
_cell.angle_alpha   90.00
_cell.angle_beta   90.00
_cell.angle_gamma   90.00
#
_symmetry.space_group_name_H-M   'P 1'
#
loop_
_entity.id
_entity.type
_entity.pdbx_description
1 polymer ?
#
loop_
_entity_poly.entity_id
_entity_poly.type
_entity_poly.pdbx_seq_one_letter_code
_entity_poly.pdbx_strand_id
1 'polypeptide(L)'
;MLFRSACYGAFDIIREKTGREPLEVFQEAMNNVMPVLEVKARRIGGSTYQVPLEIRAERRQTLGLRWIVLYARARSERTMQERLAGEILDACNQQGSAFKKKEDVHKMAEANKAFAHFRF
;
A
#
# COMPACT_ATOMS: atom_id res chain seq x y z
N MET A 1 14.13 7.17 -18.06
CA MET A 1 13.81 6.75 -16.71
C MET A 1 13.10 5.43 -16.70
N LEU A 2 13.75 4.44 -16.12
CA LEU A 2 13.28 3.06 -16.14
C LEU A 2 11.94 2.89 -15.42
N PHE A 3 11.75 3.58 -14.30
CA PHE A 3 10.52 3.44 -13.52
C PHE A 3 9.30 3.97 -14.28
N ARG A 4 9.45 5.09 -14.95
CA ARG A 4 8.35 5.67 -15.73
C ARG A 4 7.93 4.75 -16.86
N SER A 5 8.90 4.19 -17.59
CA SER A 5 8.63 3.21 -18.63
C SER A 5 7.93 1.96 -18.08
N ALA A 6 8.36 1.50 -16.91
CA ALA A 6 7.76 0.35 -16.25
C ALA A 6 6.29 0.62 -15.91
N CYS A 7 5.96 1.82 -15.44
CA CYS A 7 4.58 2.18 -15.12
C CYS A 7 3.68 2.16 -16.35
N TYR A 8 4.13 2.76 -17.45
CA TYR A 8 3.35 2.78 -18.69
C TYR A 8 3.19 1.37 -19.25
N GLY A 9 4.25 0.57 -19.22
CA GLY A 9 4.18 -0.82 -19.65
C GLY A 9 3.24 -1.65 -18.80
N ALA A 10 3.22 -1.40 -17.49
CA ALA A 10 2.30 -2.06 -16.58
C ALA A 10 0.84 -1.72 -16.91
N PHE A 11 0.56 -0.46 -17.22
CA PHE A 11 -0.78 -0.04 -17.63
C PHE A 11 -1.24 -0.72 -18.90
N ASP A 12 -0.34 -0.88 -19.87
CA ASP A 12 -0.67 -1.62 -21.10
C ASP A 12 -1.02 -3.07 -20.79
N ILE A 13 -0.28 -3.72 -19.92
CA ILE A 13 -0.54 -5.11 -19.52
C ILE A 13 -1.91 -5.20 -18.82
N ILE A 14 -2.22 -4.26 -17.94
CA ILE A 14 -3.50 -4.22 -17.26
C ILE A 14 -4.65 -4.09 -18.24
N ARG A 15 -4.51 -3.21 -19.23
CA ARG A 15 -5.53 -3.02 -20.26
C ARG A 15 -5.77 -4.30 -21.05
N GLU A 16 -4.71 -5.00 -21.42
CA GLU A 16 -4.83 -6.27 -22.15
C GLU A 16 -5.52 -7.35 -21.33
N LYS A 17 -5.19 -7.44 -20.04
CA LYS A 17 -5.73 -8.51 -19.19
C LYS A 17 -7.16 -8.26 -18.75
N THR A 18 -7.53 -7.03 -18.49
CA THR A 18 -8.83 -6.70 -17.88
C THR A 18 -9.80 -6.06 -18.87
N GLY A 19 -9.31 -5.46 -19.93
CA GLY A 19 -10.14 -4.66 -20.84
C GLY A 19 -10.65 -3.36 -20.22
N ARG A 20 -10.24 -3.04 -18.99
CA ARG A 20 -10.63 -1.82 -18.28
C ARG A 20 -9.59 -0.72 -18.47
N GLU A 21 -9.99 0.52 -18.23
CA GLU A 21 -9.06 1.63 -18.23
C GLU A 21 -8.02 1.43 -17.11
N PRO A 22 -6.72 1.42 -17.44
CA PRO A 22 -5.69 1.15 -16.44
C PRO A 22 -5.70 2.13 -15.26
N LEU A 23 -6.05 3.38 -15.52
CA LEU A 23 -6.09 4.39 -14.48
C LEU A 23 -7.18 4.10 -13.45
N GLU A 24 -8.34 3.61 -13.90
CA GLU A 24 -9.42 3.20 -13.00
C GLU A 24 -9.00 2.02 -12.13
N VAL A 25 -8.36 1.02 -12.74
CA VAL A 25 -7.86 -0.15 -12.01
C VAL A 25 -6.82 0.28 -10.99
N PHE A 26 -5.92 1.18 -11.37
CA PHE A 26 -4.90 1.71 -10.46
C PHE A 26 -5.52 2.47 -9.30
N GLN A 27 -6.53 3.31 -9.55
CA GLN A 27 -7.21 4.04 -8.49
C GLN A 27 -7.91 3.10 -7.51
N GLU A 28 -8.57 2.08 -8.01
CA GLU A 28 -9.21 1.08 -7.18
C GLU A 28 -8.18 0.34 -6.33
N ALA A 29 -7.06 -0.06 -6.93
CA ALA A 29 -5.97 -0.70 -6.22
C ALA A 29 -5.41 0.21 -5.11
N MET A 30 -5.20 1.48 -5.42
CA MET A 30 -4.73 2.46 -4.44
C MET A 30 -5.70 2.61 -3.29
N ASN A 31 -7.00 2.70 -3.57
CA ASN A 31 -8.02 2.78 -2.51
C ASN A 31 -7.99 1.56 -1.60
N ASN A 32 -7.71 0.40 -2.14
CA ASN A 32 -7.62 -0.83 -1.36
C ASN A 32 -6.33 -0.91 -0.53
N VAL A 33 -5.25 -0.28 -0.98
CA VAL A 33 -3.93 -0.37 -0.35
C VAL A 33 -3.67 0.78 0.62
N MET A 34 -4.21 1.97 0.37
CA MET A 34 -3.94 3.14 1.20
C MET A 34 -4.42 2.94 2.63
N PRO A 35 -3.52 3.05 3.62
CA PRO A 35 -3.92 2.89 5.01
C PRO A 35 -4.59 4.16 5.54
N VAL A 36 -5.53 3.99 6.46
CA VAL A 36 -6.17 5.11 7.16
C VAL A 36 -5.44 5.42 8.46
N LEU A 37 -4.88 4.39 9.08
CA LEU A 37 -4.19 4.48 10.37
C LEU A 37 -2.79 3.92 10.26
N GLU A 38 -1.88 4.49 11.05
CA GLU A 38 -0.55 3.91 11.25
C GLU A 38 -0.22 3.92 12.74
N VAL A 39 0.79 3.18 13.13
CA VAL A 39 1.27 3.19 14.51
C VAL A 39 2.60 3.93 14.57
N LYS A 40 2.76 4.73 15.62
CA LYS A 40 3.97 5.48 15.85
C LYS A 40 4.46 5.19 17.26
N ALA A 41 5.75 4.90 17.39
CA ALA A 41 6.34 4.61 18.67
C ALA A 41 6.40 5.87 19.54
N ARG A 42 5.99 5.75 20.79
CA ARG A 42 6.10 6.82 21.78
C ARG A 42 6.61 6.25 23.09
N ARG A 43 7.59 6.92 23.65
CA ARG A 43 8.19 6.49 24.91
C ARG A 43 7.49 7.17 26.08
N ILE A 44 6.92 6.38 26.97
CA ILE A 44 6.18 6.86 28.13
C ILE A 44 6.66 6.08 29.35
N GLY A 45 7.17 6.80 30.37
CA GLY A 45 7.57 6.17 31.62
C GLY A 45 8.62 5.08 31.48
N GLY A 46 9.54 5.19 30.51
CA GLY A 46 10.58 4.19 30.28
C GLY A 46 10.16 3.04 29.39
N SER A 47 8.89 2.94 29.05
CA SER A 47 8.36 1.93 28.13
C SER A 47 8.03 2.55 26.77
N THR A 48 8.18 1.77 25.71
CA THR A 48 7.84 2.20 24.35
C THR A 48 6.47 1.62 23.96
N TYR A 49 5.55 2.49 23.60
CA TYR A 49 4.23 2.11 23.13
C TYR A 49 4.05 2.50 21.66
N GLN A 50 3.29 1.71 20.94
CA GLN A 50 2.91 2.06 19.56
C GLN A 50 1.53 2.67 19.60
N VAL A 51 1.44 3.95 19.26
CA VAL A 51 0.21 4.72 19.33
C VAL A 51 -0.40 4.85 17.94
N PRO A 52 -1.68 4.45 17.74
CA PRO A 52 -2.33 4.61 16.44
C PRO A 52 -2.64 6.07 16.16
N LEU A 53 -2.36 6.49 14.93
CA LEU A 53 -2.59 7.86 14.46
C LEU A 53 -3.29 7.83 13.12
N GLU A 54 -4.18 8.78 12.89
CA GLU A 54 -4.76 8.97 11.56
C GLU A 54 -3.70 9.49 10.60
N ILE A 55 -3.75 9.01 9.37
CA ILE A 55 -2.81 9.38 8.33
C ILE A 55 -3.45 10.45 7.44
N ARG A 56 -2.73 11.53 7.18
CA ARG A 56 -3.18 12.56 6.25
C ARG A 56 -3.30 12.00 4.84
N ALA A 57 -4.21 12.55 4.05
CA ALA A 57 -4.47 12.06 2.69
C ALA A 57 -3.21 11.99 1.83
N GLU A 58 -2.35 12.99 1.91
CA GLU A 58 -1.11 13.03 1.14
C GLU A 58 -0.18 11.88 1.49
N ARG A 59 -0.04 11.59 2.78
CA ARG A 59 0.79 10.50 3.24
C ARG A 59 0.17 9.14 2.93
N ARG A 60 -1.16 9.05 2.93
CA ARG A 60 -1.85 7.82 2.53
C ARG A 60 -1.48 7.42 1.10
N GLN A 61 -1.51 8.39 0.19
CA GLN A 61 -1.12 8.14 -1.20
C GLN A 61 0.35 7.73 -1.30
N THR A 62 1.23 8.42 -0.60
CA THR A 62 2.66 8.10 -0.58
C THR A 62 2.91 6.70 -0.07
N LEU A 63 2.26 6.31 1.03
CA LEU A 63 2.43 4.98 1.59
C LEU A 63 1.87 3.90 0.66
N GLY A 64 0.70 4.13 0.07
CA GLY A 64 0.11 3.19 -0.86
C GLY A 64 1.01 2.92 -2.06
N LEU A 65 1.51 3.99 -2.68
CA LEU A 65 2.44 3.88 -3.81
C LEU A 65 3.73 3.17 -3.40
N ARG A 66 4.30 3.56 -2.26
CA ARG A 66 5.53 2.95 -1.77
C ARG A 66 5.37 1.46 -1.58
N TRP A 67 4.27 1.02 -1.00
CA TRP A 67 4.03 -0.39 -0.76
C TRP A 67 3.81 -1.16 -2.06
N ILE A 68 3.08 -0.59 -3.01
CA ILE A 68 2.88 -1.22 -4.32
C ILE A 68 4.23 -1.44 -5.00
N VAL A 69 5.08 -0.41 -5.04
CA VAL A 69 6.40 -0.50 -5.68
C VAL A 69 7.30 -1.49 -4.94
N LEU A 70 7.32 -1.42 -3.61
CA LEU A 70 8.16 -2.30 -2.79
C LEU A 70 7.83 -3.76 -3.01
N TYR A 71 6.54 -4.11 -2.96
CA TYR A 71 6.13 -5.49 -3.10
C TYR A 71 6.12 -5.96 -4.56
N ALA A 72 5.98 -5.03 -5.51
CA ALA A 72 6.18 -5.37 -6.91
C ALA A 72 7.62 -5.82 -7.16
N ARG A 73 8.60 -5.14 -6.56
CA ARG A 73 10.01 -5.54 -6.67
C ARG A 73 10.28 -6.92 -6.11
N ALA A 74 9.52 -7.33 -5.12
CA ALA A 74 9.68 -8.64 -4.47
C ALA A 74 9.00 -9.77 -5.22
N ARG A 75 8.21 -9.48 -6.24
CA ARG A 75 7.50 -10.52 -7.01
C ARG A 75 8.46 -11.27 -7.91
N SER A 76 8.02 -12.45 -8.33
CA SER A 76 8.82 -13.35 -9.14
C SER A 76 8.70 -13.14 -10.66
N GLU A 77 7.83 -12.24 -11.10
CA GLU A 77 7.68 -11.96 -12.52
C GLU A 77 8.98 -11.42 -13.11
N ARG A 78 9.15 -11.62 -14.41
CA ARG A 78 10.41 -11.37 -15.07
C ARG A 78 10.78 -9.90 -15.19
N THR A 79 9.83 -9.04 -15.55
CA THR A 79 10.08 -7.62 -15.75
C THR A 79 9.37 -6.78 -14.70
N MET A 80 9.84 -5.56 -14.48
CA MET A 80 9.20 -4.63 -13.55
C MET A 80 7.80 -4.27 -14.02
N GLN A 81 7.57 -4.20 -15.34
CA GLN A 81 6.26 -3.95 -15.92
C GLN A 81 5.27 -5.03 -15.48
N GLU A 82 5.67 -6.28 -15.59
CA GLU A 82 4.83 -7.41 -15.19
C GLU A 82 4.61 -7.44 -13.68
N ARG A 83 5.64 -7.12 -12.91
CA ARG A 83 5.56 -7.07 -11.45
C ARG A 83 4.60 -5.99 -10.97
N LEU A 84 4.70 -4.80 -11.54
CA LEU A 84 3.78 -3.71 -11.21
C LEU A 84 2.35 -4.04 -11.60
N ALA A 85 2.15 -4.55 -12.82
CA ALA A 85 0.82 -4.92 -13.28
C ALA A 85 0.21 -5.99 -12.37
N GLY A 86 0.98 -7.01 -12.02
CA GLY A 86 0.52 -8.08 -11.13
C GLY A 86 0.13 -7.57 -9.75
N GLU A 87 0.96 -6.71 -9.16
CA GLU A 87 0.67 -6.16 -7.83
C GLU A 87 -0.56 -5.24 -7.86
N ILE A 88 -0.70 -4.41 -8.88
CA ILE A 88 -1.86 -3.54 -9.04
C ILE A 88 -3.14 -4.37 -9.20
N LEU A 89 -3.10 -5.40 -10.03
CA LEU A 89 -4.26 -6.27 -10.24
C LEU A 89 -4.65 -7.02 -8.97
N ASP A 90 -3.67 -7.55 -8.24
CA ASP A 90 -3.93 -8.22 -6.97
C ASP A 90 -4.53 -7.26 -5.94
N ALA A 91 -4.00 -6.04 -5.85
CA ALA A 91 -4.52 -5.03 -4.94
C ALA A 91 -5.95 -4.63 -5.31
N CYS A 92 -6.25 -4.54 -6.60
CA CYS A 92 -7.60 -4.25 -7.08
C CYS A 92 -8.60 -5.32 -6.64
N ASN A 93 -8.14 -6.57 -6.55
CA ASN A 93 -8.95 -7.70 -6.10
C ASN A 93 -8.84 -7.96 -4.60
N GLN A 94 -8.29 -7.02 -3.85
CA GLN A 94 -8.08 -7.13 -2.40
C GLN A 94 -7.18 -8.31 -2.04
N GLN A 95 -6.13 -8.50 -2.82
CA GLN A 95 -5.12 -9.52 -2.64
C GLN A 95 -3.73 -8.92 -2.78
N GLY A 96 -2.70 -9.74 -2.59
CA GLY A 96 -1.33 -9.31 -2.77
C GLY A 96 -0.70 -8.75 -1.50
N SER A 97 0.62 -8.59 -1.55
CA SER A 97 1.42 -8.23 -0.38
C SER A 97 1.17 -6.79 0.08
N ALA A 98 0.94 -5.86 -0.84
CA ALA A 98 0.66 -4.47 -0.48
C ALA A 98 -0.66 -4.36 0.28
N PHE A 99 -1.70 -5.05 -0.18
CA PHE A 99 -2.98 -5.09 0.52
C PHE A 99 -2.83 -5.73 1.89
N LYS A 100 -2.07 -6.82 1.96
CA LYS A 100 -1.80 -7.51 3.22
C LYS A 100 -1.06 -6.59 4.20
N LYS A 101 -0.13 -5.79 3.72
CA LYS A 101 0.58 -4.81 4.55
C LYS A 101 -0.39 -3.79 5.16
N LYS A 102 -1.35 -3.30 4.37
CA LYS A 102 -2.38 -2.40 4.89
C LYS A 102 -3.18 -3.08 6.01
N GLU A 103 -3.59 -4.32 5.79
CA GLU A 103 -4.34 -5.08 6.80
C GLU A 103 -3.53 -5.26 8.08
N ASP A 104 -2.25 -5.59 7.95
CA ASP A 104 -1.36 -5.78 9.09
C ASP A 104 -1.20 -4.49 9.90
N VAL A 105 -1.02 -3.36 9.23
CA VAL A 105 -0.89 -2.05 9.89
C VAL A 105 -2.19 -1.70 10.61
N HIS A 106 -3.34 -1.95 9.99
CA HIS A 106 -4.63 -1.70 10.61
C HIS A 106 -4.85 -2.59 11.83
N LYS A 107 -4.43 -3.85 11.77
CA LYS A 107 -4.49 -4.74 12.93
C LYS A 107 -3.61 -4.25 14.07
N MET A 108 -2.41 -3.76 13.76
CA MET A 108 -1.51 -3.18 14.77
C MET A 108 -2.14 -1.95 15.42
N ALA A 109 -2.75 -1.08 14.62
CA ALA A 109 -3.41 0.10 15.13
C ALA A 109 -4.60 -0.28 16.02
N GLU A 110 -5.37 -1.28 15.62
CA GLU A 110 -6.49 -1.79 16.39
C GLU A 110 -6.02 -2.39 17.72
N ALA A 111 -4.97 -3.21 17.68
CA ALA A 111 -4.41 -3.83 18.87
C ALA A 111 -3.87 -2.78 19.87
N ASN A 112 -3.41 -1.64 19.37
CA ASN A 112 -2.86 -0.57 20.19
C ASN A 112 -3.86 0.57 20.43
N LYS A 113 -5.12 0.35 20.16
CA LYS A 113 -6.16 1.35 20.32
C LYS A 113 -6.25 1.90 21.74
N ALA A 114 -5.96 1.08 22.74
CA ALA A 114 -5.99 1.47 24.13
C ALA A 114 -4.97 2.59 24.43
N PHE A 115 -3.96 2.77 23.61
CA PHE A 115 -2.93 3.79 23.80
C PHE A 115 -3.22 5.07 23.01
N ALA A 116 -4.38 5.19 22.39
CA ALA A 116 -4.73 6.35 21.57
C ALA A 116 -4.71 7.66 22.38
N HIS A 117 -4.97 7.60 23.69
CA HIS A 117 -4.94 8.78 24.56
C HIS A 117 -3.52 9.32 24.79
N PHE A 118 -2.49 8.58 24.38
CA PHE A 118 -1.10 9.03 24.44
C PHE A 118 -0.67 9.75 23.16
N ARG A 119 -1.58 10.25 22.36
CA ARG A 119 -1.27 10.91 21.09
C ARG A 119 -0.27 12.03 21.23
N PHE A 120 0.52 12.17 20.18
CA PHE A 120 1.49 13.25 20.05
C PHE A 120 0.84 14.61 19.81
#